data_186e2fb30a4b955b3ffb5a600a48d25f
#
_entry.id   186e2fb30a4b955b3ffb5a600a48d25f
#
_cell.length_a   1.000
_cell.length_b   1.000
_cell.length_c   1.000
_cell.angle_alpha   90.00
_cell.angle_beta   90.00
_cell.angle_gamma   90.00
#
_symmetry.space_group_name_H-M   'P 1'
#
loop_
_entity.id
_entity.type
_entity.pdbx_description
1 polymer ?
#
loop_
_entity_poly.entity_id
_entity_poly.type
_entity_poly.pdbx_seq_one_letter_code
_entity_poly.pdbx_strand_id
1 'polypeptide(L)'
;ILKKRSRIKTLLPIILNNNSMKFVNWKFSDPLIVNKFGFLEPGKNGKKIIPDLILVPIVAFDKFKNRLGYGKGYYDRILKKYTEKNSNIITIGLAFSFQKYKKIPISKFDVKLNYILTEKGLY
;
A
#
# COMPACT_ATOMS: atom_id res chain seq x y z
N ILE A 1 7.17 -23.74 14.49
CA ILE A 1 7.48 -22.54 13.69
C ILE A 1 6.63 -22.48 12.42
N LEU A 2 6.44 -23.60 11.71
CA LEU A 2 5.63 -23.65 10.48
C LEU A 2 4.12 -23.41 10.71
N LYS A 3 3.56 -23.81 11.85
CA LYS A 3 2.15 -23.55 12.20
C LYS A 3 1.81 -22.07 12.43
N LYS A 4 2.79 -21.23 12.81
CA LYS A 4 2.56 -19.77 12.97
C LYS A 4 2.48 -19.02 11.62
N ARG A 5 3.11 -19.52 10.56
CA ARG A 5 3.05 -18.90 9.22
C ARG A 5 1.69 -19.06 8.53
N SER A 6 0.88 -20.04 8.93
CA SER A 6 -0.46 -20.25 8.35
C SER A 6 -1.50 -19.19 8.74
N ARG A 7 -1.17 -18.28 9.62
CA ARG A 7 -2.08 -17.19 10.09
C ARG A 7 -1.91 -15.88 9.34
N ILE A 8 -0.87 -15.73 8.51
CA ILE A 8 -0.66 -14.52 7.70
C ILE A 8 -1.48 -14.65 6.42
N LYS A 9 -2.39 -13.69 6.22
CA LYS A 9 -3.12 -13.55 4.96
C LYS A 9 -2.43 -12.51 4.10
N THR A 10 -2.15 -12.86 2.85
CA THR A 10 -1.64 -11.92 1.86
C THR A 10 -2.82 -11.30 1.12
N LEU A 11 -2.83 -9.97 1.05
CA LEU A 11 -3.84 -9.20 0.35
C LEU A 11 -3.18 -8.47 -0.82
N LEU A 12 -3.90 -8.39 -1.93
CA LEU A 12 -3.49 -7.58 -3.07
C LEU A 12 -4.56 -6.53 -3.38
N PRO A 13 -4.14 -5.35 -3.89
CA PRO A 13 -5.08 -4.30 -4.25
C PRO A 13 -5.77 -4.58 -5.58
N ILE A 14 -7.03 -4.17 -5.69
CA ILE A 14 -7.81 -4.16 -6.92
C ILE A 14 -8.34 -2.73 -7.13
N ILE A 15 -8.21 -2.23 -8.35
CA ILE A 15 -8.81 -0.95 -8.76
C ILE A 15 -10.23 -1.21 -9.25
N LEU A 16 -11.19 -0.52 -8.65
CA LEU A 16 -12.61 -0.62 -8.97
C LEU A 16 -13.01 0.36 -10.09
N ASN A 17 -14.18 0.15 -10.67
CA ASN A 17 -14.68 0.97 -11.79
C ASN A 17 -14.90 2.46 -11.41
N ASN A 18 -15.14 2.76 -10.13
CA ASN A 18 -15.27 4.12 -9.61
C ASN A 18 -13.93 4.78 -9.25
N ASN A 19 -12.81 4.25 -9.73
CA ASN A 19 -11.45 4.68 -9.41
C ASN A 19 -11.09 4.62 -7.92
N SER A 20 -11.80 3.82 -7.14
CA SER A 20 -11.41 3.45 -5.79
C SER A 20 -10.61 2.15 -5.79
N MET A 21 -10.09 1.78 -4.64
CA MET A 21 -9.27 0.58 -4.46
C MET A 21 -9.80 -0.23 -3.27
N LYS A 22 -9.72 -1.55 -3.37
CA LYS A 22 -9.95 -2.48 -2.26
C LYS A 22 -8.83 -3.49 -2.18
N PHE A 23 -8.62 -4.06 -1.00
CA PHE A 23 -7.74 -5.22 -0.82
C PHE A 23 -8.56 -6.49 -0.74
N VAL A 24 -8.08 -7.53 -1.41
CA VAL A 24 -8.70 -8.86 -1.41
C VAL A 24 -7.67 -9.92 -1.06
N ASN A 25 -8.12 -11.02 -0.46
CA ASN A 25 -7.24 -12.15 -0.16
C ASN A 25 -6.70 -12.75 -1.46
N TRP A 26 -5.41 -13.03 -1.46
CA TRP A 26 -4.73 -13.67 -2.58
C TRP A 26 -3.78 -14.74 -2.06
N LYS A 27 -3.81 -15.92 -2.69
CA LYS A 27 -2.87 -17.01 -2.46
C LYS A 27 -1.94 -17.09 -3.65
N PHE A 28 -0.72 -17.53 -3.42
CA PHE A 28 0.30 -17.64 -4.48
C PHE A 28 -0.17 -18.46 -5.70
N SER A 29 -1.06 -19.43 -5.50
CA SER A 29 -1.65 -20.24 -6.57
C SER A 29 -2.82 -19.58 -7.30
N ASP A 30 -3.34 -18.47 -6.79
CA ASP A 30 -4.48 -17.80 -7.43
C ASP A 30 -4.04 -17.04 -8.68
N PRO A 31 -4.83 -17.08 -9.77
CA PRO A 31 -4.49 -16.37 -10.99
C PRO A 31 -4.52 -14.85 -10.80
N LEU A 32 -3.69 -14.18 -11.56
CA LEU A 32 -3.71 -12.72 -11.72
C LEU A 32 -4.17 -12.36 -13.12
N ILE A 33 -4.92 -11.29 -13.25
CA ILE A 33 -5.40 -10.73 -14.52
C ILE A 33 -4.80 -9.34 -14.74
N VAL A 34 -4.65 -8.97 -16.00
CA VAL A 34 -4.20 -7.62 -16.38
C VAL A 34 -5.40 -6.67 -16.30
N ASN A 35 -5.27 -5.59 -15.55
CA ASN A 35 -6.31 -4.56 -15.45
C ASN A 35 -6.21 -3.53 -16.61
N LYS A 36 -7.13 -2.58 -16.65
CA LYS A 36 -7.17 -1.53 -17.67
C LYS A 36 -5.94 -0.62 -17.74
N PHE A 37 -5.09 -0.63 -16.70
CA PHE A 37 -3.84 0.14 -16.64
C PHE A 37 -2.60 -0.70 -16.94
N GLY A 38 -2.76 -1.98 -17.29
CA GLY A 38 -1.64 -2.87 -17.58
C GLY A 38 -1.01 -3.54 -16.35
N PHE A 39 -1.58 -3.40 -15.16
CA PHE A 39 -1.09 -4.03 -13.95
C PHE A 39 -1.77 -5.37 -13.69
N LEU A 40 -1.02 -6.28 -13.08
CA LEU A 40 -1.56 -7.55 -12.60
C LEU A 40 -2.33 -7.34 -11.29
N GLU A 41 -3.54 -7.88 -11.22
CA GLU A 41 -4.36 -7.87 -10.02
C GLU A 41 -5.20 -9.14 -9.91
N PRO A 42 -5.66 -9.52 -8.69
CA PRO A 42 -6.63 -10.61 -8.52
C PRO A 42 -7.95 -10.33 -9.22
N GLY A 43 -8.74 -11.36 -9.46
CA GLY A 43 -10.11 -11.20 -9.97
C GLY A 43 -10.98 -10.33 -9.06
N LYS A 44 -11.91 -9.56 -9.66
CA LYS A 44 -12.72 -8.54 -8.94
C LYS A 44 -13.76 -9.11 -7.97
N ASN A 45 -14.00 -10.41 -7.98
CA ASN A 45 -15.02 -11.07 -7.14
C ASN A 45 -14.60 -11.29 -5.69
N GLY A 46 -13.35 -10.98 -5.33
CA GLY A 46 -12.86 -11.13 -3.98
C GLY A 46 -13.55 -10.18 -3.00
N LYS A 47 -13.84 -10.69 -1.79
CA LYS A 47 -14.40 -9.88 -0.70
C LYS A 47 -13.35 -8.87 -0.21
N LYS A 48 -13.79 -7.63 0.03
CA LYS A 48 -12.95 -6.59 0.65
C LYS A 48 -12.51 -7.02 2.04
N ILE A 49 -11.20 -6.93 2.29
CA ILE A 49 -10.59 -7.17 3.61
C ILE A 49 -9.78 -5.93 3.99
N ILE A 50 -9.92 -5.50 5.24
CA ILE A 50 -9.12 -4.39 5.78
C ILE A 50 -7.81 -4.99 6.32
N PRO A 51 -6.65 -4.56 5.81
CA PRO A 51 -5.35 -5.09 6.25
C PRO A 51 -4.94 -4.53 7.63
N ASP A 52 -4.13 -5.28 8.34
CA ASP A 52 -3.45 -4.83 9.57
C ASP A 52 -2.14 -4.10 9.25
N LEU A 53 -1.51 -4.45 8.13
CA LEU A 53 -0.29 -3.83 7.64
C LEU A 53 -0.41 -3.60 6.14
N ILE A 54 -0.04 -2.40 5.69
CA ILE A 54 -0.06 -2.01 4.28
C ILE A 54 1.35 -1.67 3.82
N LEU A 55 1.83 -2.38 2.80
CA LEU A 55 3.04 -2.00 2.06
C LEU A 55 2.63 -1.02 0.97
N VAL A 56 3.21 0.16 0.99
CA VAL A 56 2.84 1.27 0.11
C VAL A 56 3.95 1.53 -0.91
N PRO A 57 3.68 1.43 -2.21
CA PRO A 57 4.66 1.81 -3.23
C PRO A 57 4.85 3.32 -3.22
N ILE A 58 6.09 3.77 -3.37
CA ILE A 58 6.43 5.18 -3.37
C ILE A 58 7.43 5.51 -4.46
N VAL A 59 7.33 6.73 -5.00
CA VAL A 59 8.29 7.27 -5.99
C VAL A 59 9.45 7.96 -5.27
N ALA A 60 9.15 8.70 -4.22
CA ALA A 60 10.12 9.40 -3.40
C ALA A 60 9.61 9.59 -1.98
N PHE A 61 10.52 9.83 -1.05
CA PHE A 61 10.19 10.09 0.36
C PHE A 61 11.16 11.08 0.98
N ASP A 62 10.79 11.63 2.13
CA ASP A 62 11.67 12.51 2.93
C ASP A 62 11.84 12.00 4.37
N LYS A 63 12.66 12.72 5.14
CA LYS A 63 12.94 12.38 6.55
C LYS A 63 11.70 12.41 7.45
N PHE A 64 10.63 13.09 7.03
CA PHE A 64 9.37 13.18 7.78
C PHE A 64 8.37 12.08 7.41
N LYS A 65 8.78 11.13 6.53
CA LYS A 65 7.95 10.05 6.00
C LYS A 65 6.78 10.54 5.14
N ASN A 66 6.93 11.74 4.58
CA ASN A 66 6.08 12.17 3.46
C ASN A 66 6.49 11.39 2.21
N ARG A 67 5.52 11.09 1.39
CA ARG A 67 5.75 10.32 0.17
C ARG A 67 5.25 11.05 -1.07
N LEU A 68 5.95 10.86 -2.18
CA LEU A 68 5.47 11.14 -3.51
C LEU A 68 4.96 9.84 -4.12
N GLY A 69 3.70 9.81 -4.52
CA GLY A 69 3.08 8.69 -5.23
C GLY A 69 3.02 8.93 -6.74
N TYR A 70 2.32 8.04 -7.44
CA TYR A 70 2.20 8.07 -8.90
C TYR A 70 1.17 9.09 -9.43
N GLY A 71 0.58 9.91 -8.56
CA GLY A 71 -0.30 11.02 -8.95
C GLY A 71 -1.79 10.71 -9.03
N LYS A 72 -2.22 9.46 -8.92
CA LYS A 72 -3.65 9.08 -8.97
C LYS A 72 -4.36 9.10 -7.62
N GLY A 73 -3.62 9.16 -6.52
CA GLY A 73 -4.15 9.28 -5.16
C GLY A 73 -4.87 8.04 -4.61
N TYR A 74 -4.74 6.87 -5.24
CA TYR A 74 -5.38 5.64 -4.75
C TYR A 74 -4.99 5.29 -3.33
N TYR A 75 -3.68 5.30 -3.04
CA TYR A 75 -3.18 4.98 -1.70
C TYR A 75 -3.51 6.05 -0.68
N ASP A 76 -3.42 7.34 -1.01
CA ASP A 76 -3.77 8.41 -0.07
C ASP A 76 -5.24 8.31 0.36
N ARG A 77 -6.15 8.06 -0.58
CA ARG A 77 -7.57 7.88 -0.27
C ARG A 77 -7.84 6.66 0.60
N ILE A 78 -7.25 5.51 0.28
CA ILE A 78 -7.50 4.28 1.06
C ILE A 78 -6.82 4.33 2.42
N LEU A 79 -5.61 4.89 2.50
CA LEU A 79 -4.89 5.08 3.76
C LEU A 79 -5.67 6.01 4.68
N LYS A 80 -6.13 7.15 4.19
CA LYS A 80 -6.96 8.07 4.96
C LYS A 80 -8.20 7.38 5.51
N LYS A 81 -8.95 6.70 4.62
CA LYS A 81 -10.17 5.99 5.00
C LYS A 81 -9.95 4.93 6.08
N TYR A 82 -8.86 4.15 5.97
CA TYR A 82 -8.60 3.05 6.87
C TYR A 82 -7.97 3.50 8.19
N THR A 83 -7.01 4.43 8.14
CA THR A 83 -6.34 4.90 9.36
C THR A 83 -7.23 5.79 10.23
N GLU A 84 -8.18 6.51 9.65
CA GLU A 84 -9.20 7.25 10.40
C GLU A 84 -10.14 6.32 11.19
N LYS A 85 -10.42 5.12 10.64
CA LYS A 85 -11.28 4.11 11.29
C LYS A 85 -10.51 3.23 12.28
N ASN A 86 -9.24 2.98 12.03
CA ASN A 86 -8.40 2.11 12.85
C ASN A 86 -6.95 2.61 12.87
N SER A 87 -6.58 3.27 13.97
CA SER A 87 -5.22 3.80 14.18
C SER A 87 -4.14 2.71 14.36
N ASN A 88 -4.54 1.44 14.52
CA ASN A 88 -3.60 0.32 14.68
C ASN A 88 -3.06 -0.22 13.35
N ILE A 89 -3.57 0.23 12.23
CA ILE A 89 -3.06 -0.16 10.91
C ILE A 89 -1.65 0.41 10.73
N ILE A 90 -0.71 -0.47 10.42
CA ILE A 90 0.68 -0.08 10.17
C ILE A 90 0.88 0.14 8.68
N THR A 91 1.49 1.27 8.33
CA THR A 91 1.81 1.62 6.95
C THR A 91 3.32 1.71 6.75
N ILE A 92 3.85 0.96 5.78
CA ILE A 92 5.28 0.92 5.47
C ILE A 92 5.47 1.25 3.99
N GLY A 93 6.15 2.35 3.71
CA GLY A 93 6.57 2.68 2.35
C GLY A 93 7.74 1.83 1.91
N LEU A 94 7.70 1.32 0.70
CA LEU A 94 8.79 0.57 0.09
C LEU A 94 9.54 1.46 -0.89
N ALA A 95 10.85 1.62 -0.68
CA ALA A 95 11.71 2.45 -1.50
C ALA A 95 13.15 1.94 -1.52
N PHE A 96 13.92 2.42 -2.47
CA PHE A 96 15.38 2.38 -2.39
C PHE A 96 15.90 3.65 -1.70
N SER A 97 17.05 3.56 -1.05
CA SER A 97 17.63 4.69 -0.32
C SER A 97 17.88 5.92 -1.19
N PHE A 98 18.16 5.74 -2.49
CA PHE A 98 18.36 6.86 -3.42
C PHE A 98 17.07 7.64 -3.72
N GLN A 99 15.88 7.09 -3.41
CA GLN A 99 14.60 7.78 -3.57
C GLN A 99 14.31 8.80 -2.46
N LYS A 100 15.26 8.97 -1.55
CA LYS A 100 15.15 9.95 -0.46
C LYS A 100 15.48 11.35 -0.96
N TYR A 101 14.57 12.28 -0.71
CA TYR A 101 14.72 13.70 -1.01
C TYR A 101 14.78 14.52 0.27
N LYS A 102 15.33 15.72 0.17
CA LYS A 102 15.42 16.65 1.32
C LYS A 102 14.04 17.00 1.87
N LYS A 103 13.09 17.26 0.98
CA LYS A 103 11.71 17.59 1.31
C LYS A 103 10.79 17.22 0.14
N ILE A 104 9.69 16.56 0.46
CA ILE A 104 8.63 16.24 -0.51
C ILE A 104 7.53 17.30 -0.39
N PRO A 105 7.04 17.85 -1.53
CA PRO A 105 5.84 18.67 -1.52
C PRO A 105 4.66 17.87 -0.98
N ILE A 106 3.92 18.45 -0.05
CA ILE A 106 2.76 17.82 0.58
C ILE A 106 1.51 18.66 0.37
N SER A 107 0.37 17.99 0.24
CA SER A 107 -0.95 18.59 0.26
C SER A 107 -1.75 18.13 1.48
N LYS A 108 -2.89 18.77 1.74
CA LYS A 108 -3.79 18.36 2.83
C LYS A 108 -4.39 16.95 2.66
N PHE A 109 -4.29 16.37 1.46
CA PHE A 109 -4.81 15.03 1.16
C PHE A 109 -3.77 13.93 1.35
N ASP A 110 -2.50 14.29 1.49
CA ASP A 110 -1.41 13.33 1.63
C ASP A 110 -1.40 12.73 3.04
N VAL A 111 -1.16 11.43 3.10
CA VAL A 111 -1.09 10.69 4.37
C VAL A 111 0.35 10.29 4.64
N LYS A 112 0.87 10.68 5.81
CA LYS A 112 2.17 10.21 6.28
C LYS A 112 2.17 8.72 6.55
N LEU A 113 3.30 8.08 6.27
CA LEU A 113 3.52 6.67 6.59
C LEU A 113 4.09 6.52 8.00
N ASN A 114 3.86 5.36 8.63
CA ASN A 114 4.48 5.04 9.92
C ASN A 114 5.98 4.79 9.73
N TYR A 115 6.35 4.06 8.68
CA TYR A 115 7.72 3.65 8.41
C TYR A 115 8.05 3.73 6.92
N ILE A 116 9.34 3.81 6.62
CA ILE A 116 9.91 3.60 5.28
C ILE A 116 10.92 2.47 5.36
N LEU A 117 10.76 1.45 4.53
CA LEU A 117 11.71 0.34 4.40
C LEU A 117 12.54 0.53 3.12
N THR A 118 13.85 0.51 3.28
CA THR A 118 14.81 0.52 2.17
C THR A 118 15.81 -0.62 2.32
N GLU A 119 16.69 -0.79 1.33
CA GLU A 119 17.80 -1.76 1.43
C GLU A 119 18.79 -1.43 2.57
N LYS A 120 18.74 -0.21 3.10
CA LYS A 120 19.60 0.22 4.22
C LYS A 120 18.95 0.09 5.60
N GLY A 121 17.66 -0.23 5.64
CA GLY A 121 16.95 -0.45 6.90
C GLY A 121 15.55 0.16 6.93
N LEU A 122 14.95 0.06 8.10
CA LEU A 122 13.63 0.57 8.43
C LEU A 122 13.77 1.90 9.18
N TYR A 123 13.06 2.90 8.71
CA TYR A 123 13.06 4.25 9.28
C TYR A 123 11.72 4.61 9.91
#